data_9152711c6593a2829c38c6250e502302
#
_entry.id   9152711c6593a2829c38c6250e502302
#
_cell.length_a   1.000
_cell.length_b   1.000
_cell.length_c   1.000
_cell.angle_alpha   90.00
_cell.angle_beta   90.00
_cell.angle_gamma   90.00
#
_symmetry.space_group_name_H-M   'P 1'
#
loop_
_entity.id
_entity.type
_entity.pdbx_description
1 polymer ?
#
loop_
_entity_poly.entity_id
_entity_poly.type
_entity_poly.pdbx_seq_one_letter_code
_entity_poly.pdbx_strand_id
1 'polypeptide(L)'
;IQAESLCTAILPSIGRYISFGTKEQRKPHIKKVHKGNNKMGCFTFVKVVMVVFNLLICLAGMCMATAGIWVTVMNDSFMEVLPPFTDQYLSHVNVGMFSITIGAVMTLLGMLGCCGAQKESKCLLIMFFSIILIICIAEAAAAIVSLVYSSYTESILRAWATTGLKEQYGKDQILTDLWNSTMTTLQCCGFSNYMDFSESYYYKQNGFLYPPTCCVGPELFTCDEDNANFSSVVGCFKQIVKVTRRNVDIAGGIAAGVTAIELAAMGVSMYLYCYLDKKAA
;
A
#
# COMPACT_ATOMS: atom_id res chain seq x y z
N ILE A 1 -27.89 -5.71 -5.80
CA ILE A 1 -28.86 -4.64 -6.11
C ILE A 1 -28.18 -3.27 -5.98
N GLN A 2 -27.45 -2.96 -4.89
CA GLN A 2 -26.76 -1.66 -4.74
C GLN A 2 -25.56 -1.49 -5.70
N ALA A 3 -24.82 -2.55 -6.01
CA ALA A 3 -23.68 -2.52 -6.94
C ALA A 3 -24.13 -2.30 -8.41
N GLU A 4 -25.30 -2.79 -8.80
CA GLU A 4 -25.88 -2.55 -10.13
C GLU A 4 -26.35 -1.11 -10.31
N SER A 5 -26.89 -0.50 -9.26
CA SER A 5 -27.35 0.90 -9.27
C SER A 5 -26.17 1.88 -9.39
N LEU A 6 -25.03 1.56 -8.75
CA LEU A 6 -23.79 2.37 -8.85
C LEU A 6 -23.18 2.23 -10.25
N CYS A 7 -23.27 1.05 -10.84
CA CYS A 7 -22.74 0.77 -12.16
C CYS A 7 -23.47 1.52 -13.26
N THR A 8 -24.79 1.62 -13.18
CA THR A 8 -25.61 2.39 -14.13
C THR A 8 -25.37 3.89 -14.07
N ALA A 9 -24.91 4.40 -12.94
CA ALA A 9 -24.56 5.82 -12.77
C ALA A 9 -23.17 6.18 -13.32
N ILE A 10 -22.21 5.25 -13.28
CA ILE A 10 -20.79 5.50 -13.63
C ILE A 10 -20.48 5.13 -15.10
N LEU A 11 -21.19 4.14 -15.67
CA LEU A 11 -20.96 3.67 -17.04
C LEU A 11 -21.02 4.74 -18.16
N PRO A 12 -21.94 5.74 -18.13
CA PRO A 12 -22.01 6.72 -19.23
C PRO A 12 -20.78 7.61 -19.35
N SER A 13 -20.05 7.80 -18.26
CA SER A 13 -18.86 8.66 -18.25
C SER A 13 -17.62 7.93 -18.75
N ILE A 14 -17.45 6.65 -18.39
CA ILE A 14 -16.28 5.84 -18.76
C ILE A 14 -16.41 5.29 -20.18
N GLY A 15 -17.61 4.94 -20.62
CA GLY A 15 -17.87 4.44 -21.98
C GLY A 15 -17.53 5.44 -23.07
N ARG A 16 -17.61 6.75 -22.81
CA ARG A 16 -17.22 7.81 -23.75
C ARG A 16 -15.71 7.92 -23.95
N TYR A 17 -14.91 7.58 -22.95
CA TYR A 17 -13.45 7.59 -23.07
C TYR A 17 -12.91 6.38 -23.83
N ILE A 18 -13.54 5.22 -23.70
CA ILE A 18 -13.09 3.97 -24.34
C ILE A 18 -13.54 3.91 -25.83
N SER A 19 -14.63 4.61 -26.18
CA SER A 19 -15.16 4.63 -27.56
C SER A 19 -14.35 5.49 -28.54
N PHE A 20 -13.36 6.26 -28.08
CA PHE A 20 -12.56 7.12 -28.96
C PHE A 20 -11.39 6.39 -29.65
N GLY A 21 -11.13 5.12 -29.30
CA GLY A 21 -10.00 4.33 -29.83
C GLY A 21 -10.32 3.24 -30.86
N THR A 22 -11.60 2.92 -31.10
CA THR A 22 -11.95 1.84 -32.04
C THR A 22 -12.67 2.37 -33.29
N LYS A 23 -11.86 2.83 -34.26
CA LYS A 23 -12.34 2.99 -35.63
C LYS A 23 -12.68 1.62 -36.21
N GLU A 24 -13.93 1.52 -36.57
CA GLU A 24 -14.56 0.66 -37.54
C GLU A 24 -13.60 -0.11 -38.45
N GLN A 25 -13.53 -1.42 -38.30
CA GLN A 25 -13.04 -2.32 -39.34
C GLN A 25 -14.19 -3.24 -39.84
N ARG A 26 -14.52 -2.99 -41.08
CA ARG A 26 -15.42 -3.68 -41.98
C ARG A 26 -15.30 -5.20 -41.89
N LYS A 27 -16.45 -5.89 -41.77
CA LYS A 27 -16.56 -7.35 -41.80
C LYS A 27 -15.98 -7.95 -43.09
N PRO A 28 -15.17 -8.98 -43.02
CA PRO A 28 -15.15 -10.02 -44.07
C PRO A 28 -15.94 -11.24 -43.59
N HIS A 29 -16.79 -11.68 -44.45
CA HIS A 29 -17.53 -12.93 -44.38
C HIS A 29 -16.52 -14.09 -44.49
N ILE A 30 -16.17 -14.74 -43.40
CA ILE A 30 -15.27 -15.90 -43.39
C ILE A 30 -15.97 -17.09 -42.73
N LYS A 31 -16.01 -18.16 -43.51
CA LYS A 31 -16.52 -19.50 -43.23
C LYS A 31 -16.16 -20.01 -41.84
N LYS A 32 -17.14 -20.57 -41.13
CA LYS A 32 -16.95 -21.37 -39.92
C LYS A 32 -15.98 -22.53 -40.19
N VAL A 33 -14.76 -22.41 -39.75
CA VAL A 33 -13.84 -23.53 -39.63
C VAL A 33 -13.74 -23.89 -38.16
N HIS A 34 -13.88 -25.15 -37.87
CA HIS A 34 -13.83 -25.87 -36.62
C HIS A 34 -12.59 -25.49 -35.78
N LYS A 35 -12.63 -24.42 -34.98
CA LYS A 35 -11.58 -24.01 -34.04
C LYS A 35 -12.17 -23.63 -32.67
N GLY A 36 -13.24 -24.33 -32.26
CA GLY A 36 -14.00 -24.01 -31.03
C GLY A 36 -13.37 -24.52 -29.72
N ASN A 37 -12.60 -25.61 -29.78
CA ASN A 37 -12.20 -26.30 -28.55
C ASN A 37 -11.06 -25.61 -27.78
N ASN A 38 -10.08 -25.00 -28.48
CA ASN A 38 -8.92 -24.41 -27.81
C ASN A 38 -9.21 -23.01 -27.21
N LYS A 39 -10.18 -22.29 -27.75
CA LYS A 39 -10.56 -20.95 -27.21
C LYS A 39 -11.35 -21.05 -25.92
N MET A 40 -12.15 -22.10 -25.75
CA MET A 40 -12.94 -22.32 -24.54
C MET A 40 -12.04 -22.76 -23.36
N GLY A 41 -11.02 -23.55 -23.64
CA GLY A 41 -10.00 -23.94 -22.63
C GLY A 41 -9.17 -22.76 -22.15
N CYS A 42 -8.75 -21.86 -23.05
CA CYS A 42 -7.97 -20.67 -22.70
C CYS A 42 -8.78 -19.68 -21.83
N PHE A 43 -10.04 -19.41 -22.19
CA PHE A 43 -10.91 -18.54 -21.38
C PHE A 43 -11.11 -19.10 -19.96
N THR A 44 -11.40 -20.39 -19.84
CA THR A 44 -11.59 -21.03 -18.54
C THR A 44 -10.30 -21.00 -17.71
N PHE A 45 -9.15 -21.24 -18.33
CA PHE A 45 -7.86 -21.16 -17.66
C PHE A 45 -7.59 -19.74 -17.12
N VAL A 46 -7.73 -18.71 -17.96
CA VAL A 46 -7.53 -17.30 -17.56
C VAL A 46 -8.50 -16.90 -16.45
N LYS A 47 -9.75 -17.32 -16.53
CA LYS A 47 -10.76 -17.10 -15.49
C LYS A 47 -10.37 -17.75 -14.17
N VAL A 48 -9.92 -18.99 -14.17
CA VAL A 48 -9.49 -19.72 -12.96
C VAL A 48 -8.26 -19.04 -12.34
N VAL A 49 -7.28 -18.70 -13.14
CA VAL A 49 -6.07 -17.99 -12.68
C VAL A 49 -6.46 -16.67 -12.02
N MET A 50 -7.31 -15.85 -12.66
CA MET A 50 -7.78 -14.59 -12.09
C MET A 50 -8.49 -14.80 -10.73
N VAL A 51 -9.38 -15.81 -10.65
CA VAL A 51 -10.11 -16.11 -9.41
C VAL A 51 -9.16 -16.54 -8.31
N VAL A 52 -8.21 -17.42 -8.59
CA VAL A 52 -7.26 -17.92 -7.59
C VAL A 52 -6.38 -16.78 -7.05
N PHE A 53 -5.80 -15.96 -7.94
CA PHE A 53 -4.97 -14.83 -7.49
C PHE A 53 -5.76 -13.81 -6.68
N ASN A 54 -6.95 -13.43 -7.11
CA ASN A 54 -7.78 -12.47 -6.38
C ASN A 54 -8.29 -13.06 -5.06
N LEU A 55 -8.52 -14.36 -4.97
CA LEU A 55 -8.86 -15.03 -3.71
C LEU A 55 -7.69 -14.97 -2.73
N LEU A 56 -6.47 -15.22 -3.19
CA LEU A 56 -5.27 -15.08 -2.35
C LEU A 56 -5.08 -13.65 -1.83
N ILE A 57 -5.29 -12.64 -2.69
CA ILE A 57 -5.26 -11.23 -2.28
C ILE A 57 -6.35 -10.93 -1.24
N CYS A 58 -7.56 -11.43 -1.45
CA CYS A 58 -8.68 -11.27 -0.51
C CYS A 58 -8.36 -11.88 0.86
N LEU A 59 -7.83 -13.11 0.89
CA LEU A 59 -7.42 -13.78 2.12
C LEU A 59 -6.29 -13.03 2.83
N ALA A 60 -5.28 -12.59 2.10
CA ALA A 60 -4.19 -11.79 2.64
C ALA A 60 -4.70 -10.46 3.23
N GLY A 61 -5.62 -9.77 2.52
CA GLY A 61 -6.25 -8.55 3.01
C GLY A 61 -7.06 -8.77 4.29
N MET A 62 -7.83 -9.86 4.38
CA MET A 62 -8.55 -10.21 5.61
C MET A 62 -7.59 -10.51 6.76
N CYS A 63 -6.49 -11.23 6.53
CA CYS A 63 -5.48 -11.48 7.55
C CYS A 63 -4.83 -10.18 8.05
N MET A 64 -4.51 -9.25 7.14
CA MET A 64 -3.96 -7.94 7.53
C MET A 64 -4.96 -7.10 8.32
N ALA A 65 -6.24 -7.07 7.89
CA ALA A 65 -7.28 -6.33 8.59
C ALA A 65 -7.53 -6.91 10.00
N THR A 66 -7.61 -8.24 10.13
CA THR A 66 -7.80 -8.89 11.43
C THR A 66 -6.60 -8.70 12.35
N ALA A 67 -5.38 -8.76 11.83
CA ALA A 67 -4.18 -8.44 12.60
C ALA A 67 -4.19 -6.97 13.06
N GLY A 68 -4.57 -6.03 12.20
CA GLY A 68 -4.73 -4.63 12.55
C GLY A 68 -5.78 -4.39 13.63
N ILE A 69 -6.94 -5.06 13.54
CA ILE A 69 -8.00 -5.00 14.58
C ILE A 69 -7.48 -5.57 15.90
N TRP A 70 -6.82 -6.74 15.84
CA TRP A 70 -6.23 -7.36 17.03
C TRP A 70 -5.29 -6.42 17.76
N VAL A 71 -4.38 -5.81 17.02
CA VAL A 71 -3.41 -4.83 17.53
C VAL A 71 -4.12 -3.62 18.16
N THR A 72 -5.11 -3.06 17.49
CA THR A 72 -5.86 -1.91 17.99
C THR A 72 -6.61 -2.25 19.28
N VAL A 73 -7.29 -3.39 19.32
CA VAL A 73 -8.08 -3.83 20.49
C VAL A 73 -7.18 -4.18 21.69
N MET A 74 -6.01 -4.80 21.47
CA MET A 74 -5.08 -5.11 22.56
C MET A 74 -4.48 -3.85 23.19
N ASN A 75 -4.25 -2.79 22.38
CA ASN A 75 -3.79 -1.51 22.89
C ASN A 75 -4.92 -0.72 23.60
N ASP A 76 -6.17 -0.88 23.18
CA ASP A 76 -7.33 -0.17 23.75
C ASP A 76 -7.85 -0.78 25.07
N SER A 77 -7.40 -1.97 25.46
CA SER A 77 -7.79 -2.58 26.75
C SER A 77 -7.37 -1.76 27.97
N PHE A 78 -6.71 -0.62 27.77
CA PHE A 78 -6.29 0.30 28.84
C PHE A 78 -6.82 1.73 28.71
N MET A 79 -7.61 2.06 27.69
CA MET A 79 -8.22 3.40 27.59
C MET A 79 -9.72 3.30 27.36
N GLU A 80 -10.40 3.34 28.49
CA GLU A 80 -11.83 3.48 28.67
C GLU A 80 -12.45 4.59 27.81
N VAL A 81 -13.41 4.17 26.99
CA VAL A 81 -14.65 4.90 26.66
C VAL A 81 -14.56 6.40 26.36
N LEU A 82 -14.58 6.68 25.05
CA LEU A 82 -15.24 7.84 24.40
C LEU A 82 -15.10 9.25 25.02
N PRO A 83 -14.68 10.24 24.23
CA PRO A 83 -15.69 11.09 23.62
C PRO A 83 -15.45 11.44 22.12
N PRO A 84 -16.46 12.01 21.46
CA PRO A 84 -16.54 12.08 20.01
C PRO A 84 -15.82 13.29 19.41
N PHE A 85 -15.32 13.08 18.19
CA PHE A 85 -15.05 14.13 17.20
C PHE A 85 -14.38 15.42 17.68
N THR A 86 -13.09 15.39 17.93
CA THR A 86 -12.27 16.59 18.00
C THR A 86 -11.04 16.45 17.10
N ASP A 87 -10.55 17.58 16.60
CA ASP A 87 -9.50 17.79 15.59
C ASP A 87 -8.12 17.09 15.84
N GLN A 88 -8.07 16.17 16.77
CA GLN A 88 -6.89 15.40 17.19
C GLN A 88 -6.69 14.12 16.36
N TYR A 89 -7.56 13.86 15.39
CA TYR A 89 -7.55 12.64 14.57
C TYR A 89 -6.36 12.55 13.59
N LEU A 90 -5.69 13.65 13.32
CA LEU A 90 -4.54 13.67 12.42
C LEU A 90 -3.20 13.31 13.10
N SER A 91 -3.14 13.25 14.42
CA SER A 91 -1.92 13.02 15.19
C SER A 91 -1.64 11.55 15.52
N HIS A 92 -2.65 10.69 15.47
CA HIS A 92 -2.49 9.26 15.80
C HIS A 92 -2.59 8.39 14.55
N VAL A 93 -1.51 8.29 13.78
CA VAL A 93 -1.39 7.22 12.80
C VAL A 93 -1.08 5.92 13.54
N ASN A 94 -2.12 5.32 14.05
CA ASN A 94 -2.06 3.98 14.63
C ASN A 94 -1.69 2.99 13.51
N VAL A 95 -0.57 2.29 13.67
CA VAL A 95 -0.15 1.21 12.75
C VAL A 95 -1.29 0.20 12.55
N GLY A 96 -2.10 -0.04 13.60
CA GLY A 96 -3.30 -0.85 13.53
C GLY A 96 -4.34 -0.30 12.55
N MET A 97 -4.68 0.98 12.64
CA MET A 97 -5.64 1.63 11.74
C MET A 97 -5.15 1.63 10.28
N PHE A 98 -3.86 1.85 10.06
CA PHE A 98 -3.26 1.78 8.73
C PHE A 98 -3.34 0.35 8.15
N SER A 99 -3.03 -0.66 8.96
CA SER A 99 -3.14 -2.07 8.57
C SER A 99 -4.59 -2.48 8.27
N ILE A 100 -5.57 -2.01 9.07
CA ILE A 100 -7.00 -2.23 8.81
C ILE A 100 -7.41 -1.62 7.48
N THR A 101 -7.00 -0.38 7.22
CA THR A 101 -7.37 0.34 5.99
C THR A 101 -6.81 -0.36 4.75
N ILE A 102 -5.53 -0.70 4.75
CA ILE A 102 -4.90 -1.43 3.63
C ILE A 102 -5.54 -2.80 3.46
N GLY A 103 -5.72 -3.55 4.55
CA GLY A 103 -6.35 -4.87 4.53
C GLY A 103 -7.78 -4.84 4.00
N ALA A 104 -8.57 -3.82 4.36
CA ALA A 104 -9.91 -3.60 3.83
C ALA A 104 -9.90 -3.32 2.32
N VAL A 105 -9.02 -2.44 1.86
CA VAL A 105 -8.87 -2.13 0.42
C VAL A 105 -8.46 -3.37 -0.37
N MET A 106 -7.47 -4.14 0.10
CA MET A 106 -7.05 -5.39 -0.54
C MET A 106 -8.18 -6.42 -0.59
N THR A 107 -8.95 -6.56 0.49
CA THR A 107 -10.10 -7.47 0.56
C THR A 107 -11.18 -7.07 -0.47
N LEU A 108 -11.51 -5.79 -0.55
CA LEU A 108 -12.47 -5.27 -1.53
C LEU A 108 -12.01 -5.50 -2.96
N LEU A 109 -10.75 -5.23 -3.28
CA LEU A 109 -10.17 -5.46 -4.60
C LEU A 109 -10.19 -6.96 -4.95
N GLY A 110 -9.78 -7.82 -4.04
CA GLY A 110 -9.83 -9.27 -4.22
C GLY A 110 -11.25 -9.79 -4.45
N MET A 111 -12.23 -9.28 -3.70
CA MET A 111 -13.64 -9.62 -3.91
C MET A 111 -14.17 -9.14 -5.27
N LEU A 112 -13.84 -7.93 -5.69
CA LEU A 112 -14.24 -7.39 -7.00
C LEU A 112 -13.68 -8.24 -8.14
N GLY A 113 -12.39 -8.62 -8.06
CA GLY A 113 -11.75 -9.49 -9.06
C GLY A 113 -12.36 -10.90 -9.10
N CYS A 114 -12.55 -11.53 -7.93
CA CYS A 114 -13.20 -12.85 -7.84
C CYS A 114 -14.63 -12.83 -8.35
N CYS A 115 -15.47 -11.93 -7.83
CA CYS A 115 -16.88 -11.84 -8.21
C CYS A 115 -17.05 -11.42 -9.67
N GLY A 116 -16.20 -10.52 -10.17
CA GLY A 116 -16.20 -10.10 -11.56
C GLY A 116 -15.95 -11.26 -12.51
N ALA A 117 -14.94 -12.06 -12.22
CA ALA A 117 -14.61 -13.23 -13.03
C ALA A 117 -15.63 -14.36 -12.89
N GLN A 118 -16.11 -14.66 -11.66
CA GLN A 118 -17.06 -15.77 -11.43
C GLN A 118 -18.45 -15.48 -12.00
N LYS A 119 -19.00 -14.30 -11.70
CA LYS A 119 -20.33 -13.90 -12.14
C LYS A 119 -20.39 -13.44 -13.61
N GLU A 120 -19.24 -13.40 -14.29
CA GLU A 120 -19.12 -12.91 -15.67
C GLU A 120 -19.76 -11.52 -15.83
N SER A 121 -19.62 -10.67 -14.80
CA SER A 121 -20.23 -9.34 -14.77
C SER A 121 -19.31 -8.31 -15.41
N LYS A 122 -19.70 -7.78 -16.57
CA LYS A 122 -18.97 -6.72 -17.28
C LYS A 122 -18.70 -5.50 -16.39
N CYS A 123 -19.67 -5.14 -15.54
CA CYS A 123 -19.57 -4.00 -14.63
C CYS A 123 -18.46 -4.18 -13.60
N LEU A 124 -18.43 -5.33 -12.92
CA LEU A 124 -17.40 -5.60 -11.89
C LEU A 124 -16.00 -5.66 -12.49
N LEU A 125 -15.87 -6.20 -13.73
CA LEU A 125 -14.58 -6.21 -14.42
C LEU A 125 -14.11 -4.80 -14.80
N ILE A 126 -15.00 -3.93 -15.25
CA ILE A 126 -14.65 -2.52 -15.55
C ILE A 126 -14.27 -1.78 -14.27
N MET A 127 -15.02 -1.96 -13.17
CA MET A 127 -14.70 -1.35 -11.89
C MET A 127 -13.31 -1.80 -11.40
N PHE A 128 -13.04 -3.09 -11.44
CA PHE A 128 -11.73 -3.65 -11.09
C PHE A 128 -10.60 -3.07 -11.95
N PHE A 129 -10.79 -3.05 -13.29
CA PHE A 129 -9.84 -2.44 -14.22
C PHE A 129 -9.58 -0.97 -13.91
N SER A 130 -10.64 -0.19 -13.66
CA SER A 130 -10.53 1.25 -13.38
C SER A 130 -9.79 1.53 -12.10
N ILE A 131 -10.01 0.74 -11.05
CA ILE A 131 -9.31 0.91 -9.78
C ILE A 131 -7.82 0.61 -9.94
N ILE A 132 -7.45 -0.50 -10.60
CA ILE A 132 -6.04 -0.82 -10.84
C ILE A 132 -5.38 0.25 -11.71
N LEU A 133 -6.07 0.77 -12.71
CA LEU A 133 -5.54 1.85 -13.55
C LEU A 133 -5.27 3.12 -12.72
N ILE A 134 -6.16 3.47 -11.79
CA ILE A 134 -5.96 4.63 -10.89
C ILE A 134 -4.74 4.39 -9.98
N ILE A 135 -4.59 3.17 -9.45
CA ILE A 135 -3.43 2.82 -8.61
C ILE A 135 -2.14 2.94 -9.42
N CYS A 136 -2.07 2.37 -10.60
CA CYS A 136 -0.92 2.45 -11.51
C CYS A 136 -0.53 3.91 -11.84
N ILE A 137 -1.52 4.77 -12.12
CA ILE A 137 -1.28 6.20 -12.34
C ILE A 137 -0.75 6.89 -11.07
N ALA A 138 -1.31 6.57 -9.91
CA ALA A 138 -0.87 7.12 -8.63
C ALA A 138 0.58 6.70 -8.29
N GLU A 139 0.94 5.43 -8.54
CA GLU A 139 2.31 4.94 -8.36
C GLU A 139 3.31 5.63 -9.30
N ALA A 140 2.94 5.78 -10.57
CA ALA A 140 3.77 6.51 -11.54
C ALA A 140 3.96 7.99 -11.12
N ALA A 141 2.89 8.66 -10.69
CA ALA A 141 2.97 10.01 -10.18
C ALA A 141 3.83 10.13 -8.93
N ALA A 142 3.67 9.21 -7.96
CA ALA A 142 4.48 9.15 -6.76
C ALA A 142 5.97 8.92 -7.08
N ALA A 143 6.28 8.05 -8.03
CA ALA A 143 7.65 7.81 -8.49
C ALA A 143 8.26 9.08 -9.11
N ILE A 144 7.53 9.78 -9.97
CA ILE A 144 7.99 11.04 -10.58
C ILE A 144 8.23 12.11 -9.51
N VAL A 145 7.28 12.30 -8.59
CA VAL A 145 7.41 13.26 -7.49
C VAL A 145 8.62 12.94 -6.61
N SER A 146 8.82 11.67 -6.28
CA SER A 146 9.95 11.24 -5.46
C SER A 146 11.31 11.45 -6.12
N LEU A 147 11.37 11.33 -7.46
CA LEU A 147 12.61 11.56 -8.22
C LEU A 147 12.89 13.04 -8.45
N VAL A 148 11.86 13.82 -8.83
CA VAL A 148 12.02 15.23 -9.20
C VAL A 148 12.05 16.13 -7.96
N TYR A 149 11.24 15.84 -6.95
CA TYR A 149 11.07 16.65 -5.74
C TYR A 149 11.54 15.91 -4.48
N SER A 150 12.73 15.32 -4.52
CA SER A 150 13.26 14.51 -3.41
C SER A 150 13.31 15.25 -2.07
N SER A 151 13.64 16.55 -2.07
CA SER A 151 13.66 17.40 -0.87
C SER A 151 12.26 17.65 -0.28
N TYR A 152 11.26 17.80 -1.14
CA TYR A 152 9.86 17.98 -0.73
C TYR A 152 9.31 16.68 -0.13
N THR A 153 9.60 15.54 -0.76
CA THR A 153 9.24 14.21 -0.26
C THR A 153 9.88 13.95 1.10
N GLU A 154 11.16 14.30 1.28
CA GLU A 154 11.84 14.21 2.57
C GLU A 154 11.14 15.05 3.64
N SER A 155 10.72 16.27 3.33
CA SER A 155 10.07 17.15 4.30
C SER A 155 8.71 16.63 4.77
N ILE A 156 7.91 16.06 3.87
CA ILE A 156 6.62 15.42 4.20
C ILE A 156 6.83 14.19 5.08
N LEU A 157 7.74 13.29 4.66
CA LEU A 157 8.07 12.08 5.43
C LEU A 157 8.63 12.42 6.80
N ARG A 158 9.46 13.47 6.88
CA ARG A 158 10.00 13.98 8.14
C ARG A 158 8.89 14.45 9.08
N ALA A 159 7.98 15.29 8.62
CA ALA A 159 6.87 15.77 9.43
C ALA A 159 6.05 14.62 10.00
N TRP A 160 5.80 13.61 9.20
CA TRP A 160 5.06 12.41 9.59
C TRP A 160 5.82 11.56 10.62
N ALA A 161 7.06 11.23 10.34
CA ALA A 161 7.90 10.38 11.18
C ALA A 161 8.21 11.04 12.53
N THR A 162 8.53 12.34 12.55
CA THR A 162 8.85 13.06 13.78
C THR A 162 7.66 13.20 14.71
N THR A 163 6.44 13.33 14.19
CA THR A 163 5.22 13.29 15.03
C THR A 163 5.09 11.96 15.74
N GLY A 164 5.22 10.83 15.03
CA GLY A 164 5.19 9.50 15.63
C GLY A 164 6.29 9.28 16.67
N LEU A 165 7.52 9.72 16.38
CA LEU A 165 8.66 9.61 17.31
C LEU A 165 8.46 10.46 18.57
N LYS A 166 7.89 11.65 18.46
CA LYS A 166 7.69 12.54 19.62
C LYS A 166 6.55 12.09 20.53
N GLU A 167 5.44 11.65 19.95
CA GLU A 167 4.21 11.44 20.70
C GLU A 167 3.96 9.98 21.08
N GLN A 168 4.40 9.05 20.24
CA GLN A 168 4.01 7.64 20.36
C GLN A 168 5.16 6.68 20.68
N TYR A 169 6.39 7.02 20.32
CA TYR A 169 7.55 6.18 20.65
C TYR A 169 7.74 6.08 22.16
N GLY A 170 7.82 4.85 22.67
CA GLY A 170 7.84 4.54 24.10
C GLY A 170 6.45 4.44 24.75
N LYS A 171 5.38 4.80 24.02
CA LYS A 171 3.99 4.70 24.47
C LYS A 171 3.24 3.59 23.71
N ASP A 172 3.34 3.62 22.39
CA ASP A 172 2.80 2.57 21.52
C ASP A 172 3.88 1.49 21.32
N GLN A 173 3.59 0.26 21.77
CA GLN A 173 4.55 -0.85 21.74
C GLN A 173 4.97 -1.19 20.32
N ILE A 174 4.02 -1.20 19.38
CA ILE A 174 4.27 -1.63 18.00
C ILE A 174 5.10 -0.63 17.25
N LEU A 175 4.76 0.66 17.38
CA LEU A 175 5.57 1.72 16.78
C LEU A 175 6.97 1.75 17.40
N THR A 176 7.06 1.52 18.71
CA THR A 176 8.35 1.44 19.43
C THR A 176 9.19 0.29 18.89
N ASP A 177 8.62 -0.90 18.78
CA ASP A 177 9.33 -2.09 18.27
C ASP A 177 9.72 -1.93 16.80
N LEU A 178 8.86 -1.32 15.99
CA LEU A 178 9.16 -0.99 14.59
C LEU A 178 10.36 -0.07 14.47
N TRP A 179 10.39 1.02 15.24
CA TRP A 179 11.52 1.95 15.25
C TRP A 179 12.78 1.32 15.82
N ASN A 180 12.68 0.57 16.93
CA ASN A 180 13.80 -0.14 17.51
C ASN A 180 14.43 -1.13 16.52
N SER A 181 13.60 -1.94 15.86
CA SER A 181 14.03 -2.87 14.82
C SER A 181 14.69 -2.13 13.66
N THR A 182 14.11 -1.03 13.21
CA THR A 182 14.64 -0.22 12.11
C THR A 182 15.99 0.40 12.49
N MET A 183 16.07 1.06 13.65
CA MET A 183 17.28 1.72 14.12
C MET A 183 18.43 0.73 14.35
N THR A 184 18.11 -0.44 14.93
CA THR A 184 19.10 -1.49 15.17
C THR A 184 19.60 -2.13 13.88
N THR A 185 18.67 -2.48 12.96
CA THR A 185 19.02 -3.14 11.68
C THR A 185 19.82 -2.22 10.76
N LEU A 186 19.44 -0.96 10.69
CA LEU A 186 20.08 0.02 9.81
C LEU A 186 21.21 0.79 10.48
N GLN A 187 21.47 0.59 11.78
CA GLN A 187 22.45 1.32 12.57
C GLN A 187 22.29 2.84 12.41
N CYS A 188 21.09 3.35 12.75
CA CYS A 188 20.68 4.74 12.58
C CYS A 188 19.89 5.23 13.79
N CYS A 189 19.67 6.54 13.90
CA CYS A 189 18.95 7.14 15.01
C CYS A 189 17.90 8.15 14.54
N GLY A 190 16.64 7.94 14.93
CA GLY A 190 15.54 8.80 14.55
C GLY A 190 15.30 8.83 13.03
N PHE A 191 14.49 9.74 12.55
CA PHE A 191 14.30 9.97 11.11
C PHE A 191 15.48 10.73 10.51
N SER A 192 15.83 11.87 11.10
CA SER A 192 16.91 12.75 10.63
C SER A 192 18.17 12.64 11.49
N ASN A 193 18.04 12.60 12.80
CA ASN A 193 19.09 12.44 13.81
C ASN A 193 18.45 12.25 15.21
N TYR A 194 19.27 12.23 16.26
CA TYR A 194 18.83 12.07 17.63
C TYR A 194 17.88 13.19 18.12
N MET A 195 17.96 14.40 17.56
CA MET A 195 17.08 15.53 17.94
C MET A 195 15.59 15.26 17.66
N ASP A 196 15.27 14.28 16.82
CA ASP A 196 13.87 13.87 16.60
C ASP A 196 13.21 13.34 17.86
N PHE A 197 14.02 12.87 18.83
CA PHE A 197 13.57 12.43 20.16
C PHE A 197 13.56 13.55 21.20
N SER A 198 14.12 14.73 20.90
CA SER A 198 14.13 15.84 21.85
C SER A 198 12.69 16.23 22.20
N GLU A 199 12.42 16.36 23.51
CA GLU A 199 11.09 16.63 24.07
C GLU A 199 10.02 15.54 23.77
N SER A 200 10.43 14.38 23.26
CA SER A 200 9.52 13.25 23.04
C SER A 200 8.97 12.67 24.34
N TYR A 201 7.91 11.89 24.24
CA TYR A 201 7.38 11.11 25.38
C TYR A 201 8.46 10.21 25.97
N TYR A 202 9.17 9.46 25.12
CA TYR A 202 10.26 8.57 25.57
C TYR A 202 11.34 9.33 26.35
N TYR A 203 11.83 10.45 25.82
CA TYR A 203 12.87 11.27 26.43
C TYR A 203 12.47 11.75 27.82
N LYS A 204 11.23 12.23 27.99
CA LYS A 204 10.70 12.69 29.27
C LYS A 204 10.52 11.59 30.31
N GLN A 205 10.11 10.39 29.87
CA GLN A 205 9.89 9.26 30.77
C GLN A 205 11.18 8.53 31.17
N ASN A 206 12.23 8.63 30.38
CA ASN A 206 13.51 7.93 30.61
C ASN A 206 14.61 8.85 31.14
N GLY A 207 14.25 9.87 31.92
CA GLY A 207 15.24 10.72 32.59
C GLY A 207 16.07 11.58 31.65
N PHE A 208 15.45 12.06 30.56
CA PHE A 208 16.11 12.89 29.53
C PHE A 208 17.22 12.17 28.76
N LEU A 209 17.05 10.85 28.57
CA LEU A 209 17.97 10.02 27.81
C LEU A 209 17.39 9.69 26.42
N TYR A 210 18.30 9.59 25.47
CA TYR A 210 17.98 9.16 24.10
C TYR A 210 17.98 7.62 23.99
N PRO A 211 17.33 7.04 22.96
CA PRO A 211 17.42 5.60 22.72
C PRO A 211 18.86 5.13 22.58
N PRO A 212 19.23 3.94 23.11
CA PRO A 212 20.60 3.44 23.07
C PRO A 212 21.22 3.38 21.67
N THR A 213 20.37 3.18 20.64
CA THR A 213 20.77 3.15 19.22
C THR A 213 21.28 4.49 18.69
N CYS A 214 21.05 5.58 19.43
CA CYS A 214 21.52 6.92 19.10
C CYS A 214 22.95 7.19 19.57
N CYS A 215 23.50 6.32 20.39
CA CYS A 215 24.84 6.44 20.93
C CYS A 215 25.73 5.27 20.50
N VAL A 216 27.01 5.56 20.24
CA VAL A 216 28.03 4.56 19.95
C VAL A 216 28.99 4.50 21.15
N GLY A 217 28.99 3.39 21.86
CA GLY A 217 29.88 3.23 23.04
C GLY A 217 29.65 1.89 23.75
N PRO A 218 30.44 1.56 24.74
CA PRO A 218 30.21 0.37 25.56
C PRO A 218 28.90 0.47 26.31
N GLU A 219 28.24 -0.67 26.55
CA GLU A 219 26.89 -0.82 27.14
C GLU A 219 26.63 -0.09 28.47
N LEU A 220 27.67 0.44 29.11
CA LEU A 220 27.62 1.13 30.41
C LEU A 220 27.41 2.65 30.28
N PHE A 221 27.35 3.21 29.06
CA PHE A 221 27.19 4.65 28.86
C PHE A 221 25.72 5.02 28.75
N THR A 222 25.31 5.98 29.59
CA THR A 222 23.99 6.63 29.41
C THR A 222 24.00 7.45 28.14
N CYS A 223 22.98 7.27 27.30
CA CYS A 223 22.83 8.01 26.05
C CYS A 223 22.19 9.38 26.33
N ASP A 224 22.99 10.29 26.88
CA ASP A 224 22.61 11.69 27.07
C ASP A 224 22.85 12.54 25.80
N GLU A 225 22.56 13.83 25.84
CA GLU A 225 22.68 14.73 24.70
C GLU A 225 24.12 14.85 24.20
N ASP A 226 25.09 14.90 25.10
CA ASP A 226 26.50 15.04 24.76
C ASP A 226 27.01 13.78 24.05
N ASN A 227 26.65 12.62 24.56
CA ASN A 227 27.03 11.32 23.99
C ASN A 227 26.33 11.08 22.63
N ALA A 228 25.04 11.45 22.48
CA ALA A 228 24.31 11.36 21.23
C ALA A 228 24.89 12.29 20.15
N ASN A 229 25.26 13.49 20.55
CA ASN A 229 25.90 14.46 19.65
C ASN A 229 27.31 14.01 19.25
N PHE A 230 28.10 13.52 20.20
CA PHE A 230 29.45 12.99 19.93
C PHE A 230 29.41 11.77 19.01
N SER A 231 28.46 10.86 19.24
CA SER A 231 28.31 9.63 18.44
C SER A 231 27.95 9.91 16.99
N SER A 232 27.31 11.07 16.71
CA SER A 232 26.94 11.53 15.34
C SER A 232 26.27 10.45 14.49
N VAL A 233 25.42 9.60 15.12
CA VAL A 233 24.70 8.54 14.42
C VAL A 233 23.76 9.14 13.39
N VAL A 234 23.88 8.68 12.15
CA VAL A 234 23.08 9.19 11.02
C VAL A 234 21.62 8.85 11.17
N GLY A 235 20.74 9.73 10.66
CA GLY A 235 19.30 9.47 10.64
C GLY A 235 18.92 8.31 9.71
N CYS A 236 17.84 7.62 10.07
CA CYS A 236 17.38 6.43 9.36
C CYS A 236 16.96 6.73 7.92
N PHE A 237 16.42 7.92 7.64
CA PHE A 237 16.08 8.31 6.27
C PHE A 237 17.31 8.28 5.35
N LYS A 238 18.41 8.90 5.77
CA LYS A 238 19.66 8.90 4.99
C LYS A 238 20.21 7.49 4.81
N GLN A 239 20.12 6.65 5.85
CA GLN A 239 20.59 5.28 5.79
C GLN A 239 19.73 4.42 4.87
N ILE A 240 18.40 4.55 4.90
CA ILE A 240 17.48 3.89 3.97
C ILE A 240 17.80 4.28 2.53
N VAL A 241 17.95 5.57 2.25
CA VAL A 241 18.30 6.06 0.91
C VAL A 241 19.65 5.49 0.45
N LYS A 242 20.64 5.43 1.34
CA LYS A 242 21.95 4.85 1.04
C LYS A 242 21.87 3.35 0.71
N VAL A 243 21.11 2.59 1.51
CA VAL A 243 20.91 1.13 1.29
C VAL A 243 20.13 0.89 0.00
N THR A 244 19.08 1.67 -0.26
CA THR A 244 18.28 1.57 -1.48
C THR A 244 19.11 1.88 -2.72
N ARG A 245 19.93 2.94 -2.68
CA ARG A 245 20.84 3.28 -3.78
C ARG A 245 21.90 2.19 -4.01
N ARG A 246 22.37 1.54 -2.96
CA ARG A 246 23.32 0.43 -3.07
C ARG A 246 22.71 -0.83 -3.67
N ASN A 247 21.40 -1.02 -3.45
CA ASN A 247 20.62 -2.17 -3.90
C ASN A 247 19.54 -1.75 -4.92
N VAL A 248 19.89 -0.83 -5.81
CA VAL A 248 18.95 -0.28 -6.81
C VAL A 248 18.34 -1.38 -7.71
N ASP A 249 19.10 -2.42 -7.98
CA ASP A 249 18.63 -3.56 -8.80
C ASP A 249 17.49 -4.32 -8.09
N ILE A 250 17.57 -4.51 -6.77
CA ILE A 250 16.53 -5.16 -5.97
C ILE A 250 15.29 -4.26 -5.90
N ALA A 251 15.46 -2.99 -5.57
CA ALA A 251 14.36 -2.04 -5.49
C ALA A 251 13.67 -1.86 -6.84
N GLY A 252 14.45 -1.72 -7.91
CA GLY A 252 13.96 -1.63 -9.28
C GLY A 252 13.26 -2.92 -9.73
N GLY A 253 13.81 -4.08 -9.36
CA GLY A 253 13.21 -5.38 -9.64
C GLY A 253 11.84 -5.56 -8.98
N ILE A 254 11.68 -5.14 -7.72
CA ILE A 254 10.40 -5.15 -7.00
C ILE A 254 9.39 -4.22 -7.69
N ALA A 255 9.78 -2.98 -8.00
CA ALA A 255 8.91 -2.03 -8.67
C ALA A 255 8.46 -2.53 -10.05
N ALA A 256 9.39 -3.06 -10.84
CA ALA A 256 9.08 -3.66 -12.15
C ALA A 256 8.14 -4.86 -12.01
N GLY A 257 8.33 -5.70 -10.98
CA GLY A 257 7.47 -6.85 -10.69
C GLY A 257 6.05 -6.44 -10.36
N VAL A 258 5.86 -5.44 -9.51
CA VAL A 258 4.53 -4.89 -9.16
C VAL A 258 3.84 -4.35 -10.42
N THR A 259 4.52 -3.50 -11.18
CA THR A 259 3.98 -2.94 -12.43
C THR A 259 3.61 -4.03 -13.43
N ALA A 260 4.42 -5.08 -13.58
CA ALA A 260 4.12 -6.20 -14.46
C ALA A 260 2.85 -6.97 -14.03
N ILE A 261 2.65 -7.17 -12.73
CA ILE A 261 1.45 -7.80 -12.17
C ILE A 261 0.21 -6.93 -12.44
N GLU A 262 0.30 -5.61 -12.25
CA GLU A 262 -0.79 -4.67 -12.53
C GLU A 262 -1.19 -4.67 -14.01
N LEU A 263 -0.21 -4.60 -14.91
CA LEU A 263 -0.45 -4.67 -16.35
C LEU A 263 -1.07 -6.01 -16.75
N ALA A 264 -0.63 -7.12 -16.17
CA ALA A 264 -1.22 -8.44 -16.40
C ALA A 264 -2.68 -8.48 -15.90
N ALA A 265 -2.96 -7.94 -14.70
CA ALA A 265 -4.31 -7.89 -14.15
C ALA A 265 -5.26 -7.04 -15.02
N MET A 266 -4.80 -5.89 -15.51
CA MET A 266 -5.54 -5.04 -16.45
C MET A 266 -5.79 -5.78 -17.77
N GLY A 267 -4.78 -6.44 -18.34
CA GLY A 267 -4.88 -7.20 -19.58
C GLY A 267 -5.88 -8.36 -19.48
N VAL A 268 -5.83 -9.10 -18.38
CA VAL A 268 -6.76 -10.22 -18.09
C VAL A 268 -8.20 -9.70 -17.93
N SER A 269 -8.39 -8.61 -17.17
CA SER A 269 -9.70 -8.01 -16.97
C SER A 269 -10.32 -7.54 -18.30
N MET A 270 -9.53 -6.88 -19.15
CA MET A 270 -9.97 -6.43 -20.47
C MET A 270 -10.26 -7.58 -21.41
N TYR A 271 -9.45 -8.64 -21.41
CA TYR A 271 -9.69 -9.86 -22.17
C TYR A 271 -11.03 -10.50 -21.82
N LEU A 272 -11.29 -10.68 -20.51
CA LEU A 272 -12.57 -11.24 -20.03
C LEU A 272 -13.75 -10.34 -20.41
N TYR A 273 -13.61 -9.04 -20.25
CA TYR A 273 -14.64 -8.08 -20.65
C TYR A 273 -14.97 -8.18 -22.15
N CYS A 274 -13.97 -8.12 -23.03
CA CYS A 274 -14.18 -8.21 -24.47
C CYS A 274 -14.78 -9.57 -24.90
N TYR A 275 -14.40 -10.65 -24.20
CA TYR A 275 -14.99 -11.97 -24.47
C TYR A 275 -16.48 -12.02 -24.12
N LEU A 276 -16.84 -11.47 -22.95
CA LEU A 276 -18.23 -11.40 -22.49
C LEU A 276 -19.10 -10.48 -23.37
N ASP A 277 -18.49 -9.41 -23.89
CA ASP A 277 -19.17 -8.50 -24.78
C ASP A 277 -19.54 -9.17 -26.11
N LYS A 278 -18.60 -9.91 -26.69
CA LYS A 278 -18.85 -10.71 -27.91
C LYS A 278 -19.84 -11.86 -27.72
N LYS A 279 -19.99 -12.38 -26.51
CA LYS A 279 -20.94 -13.46 -26.18
C LYS A 279 -22.37 -12.92 -26.04
N ALA A 280 -22.50 -11.63 -25.66
CA ALA A 280 -23.80 -10.97 -25.46
C ALA A 280 -24.36 -10.31 -26.75
N ALA A 281 -23.49 -10.01 -27.73
CA ALA A 281 -23.85 -9.53 -29.07
C ALA A 281 -24.17 -10.71 -30.02
#